data_5ce6d41a23d3b3bc984208c41b63c6f1
#
_entry.id   5ce6d41a23d3b3bc984208c41b63c6f1
#
_cell.length_a   1.000
_cell.length_b   1.000
_cell.length_c   1.000
_cell.angle_alpha   90.00
_cell.angle_beta   90.00
_cell.angle_gamma   90.00
#
_symmetry.space_group_name_H-M   'P 1'
#
loop_
_entity.id
_entity.type
_entity.pdbx_description
1 polymer ?
#
loop_
_entity_poly.entity_id
_entity_poly.type
_entity_poly.pdbx_seq_one_letter_code
_entity_poly.pdbx_strand_id
1 'polypeptide(L)'
;MASLGAILTAIVTPFDSDQRVDGDAFVALMHHLAANGSDGFVVCGTTGEAATLSDEEHLGLIELAVRERPAGASIIAGVGSNDTRHAVALTARACELGADALLSVNPYYNRPNRRGIVAHYREVVRAADRPILLYNIPQRTGSDMPNDLLAELAQLDHIEGVKQANNDNLALVDGLDVYAGNDDVLARVLDMGGAGGILTASHFVGPEMQRMVSEPDQRAAIDAGLQDLFGALGVGPLAMTIKAGLGLLGHPVGIPRLPLVEASEDEIEVVRGALARHGLLETAQA
;
A
#
# COMPACT_ATOMS: atom_id res chain seq x y z
N MET A 1 -0.96 19.69 -6.15
CA MET A 1 -1.87 18.52 -5.99
C MET A 1 -2.89 18.75 -4.89
N ALA A 2 -4.12 18.22 -5.01
CA ALA A 2 -4.92 17.98 -3.81
C ALA A 2 -4.17 16.94 -2.98
N SER A 3 -4.02 17.14 -1.66
CA SER A 3 -3.31 16.21 -0.79
C SER A 3 -4.01 14.86 -0.80
N LEU A 4 -3.30 13.77 -1.12
CA LEU A 4 -3.83 12.40 -1.05
C LEU A 4 -3.98 11.91 0.40
N GLY A 5 -3.39 12.66 1.36
CA GLY A 5 -3.27 12.27 2.76
C GLY A 5 -1.86 11.78 3.11
N ALA A 6 -1.57 11.69 4.39
CA ALA A 6 -0.26 11.26 4.89
C ALA A 6 -0.21 9.76 5.21
N ILE A 7 -1.31 9.18 5.71
CA ILE A 7 -1.39 7.73 6.03
C ILE A 7 -2.31 7.06 5.02
N LEU A 8 -1.71 6.44 4.02
CA LEU A 8 -2.39 5.72 2.95
C LEU A 8 -2.26 4.21 3.20
N THR A 9 -3.38 3.53 3.44
CA THR A 9 -3.37 2.11 3.71
C THR A 9 -3.34 1.28 2.43
N ALA A 10 -2.29 0.46 2.25
CA ALA A 10 -2.28 -0.57 1.22
C ALA A 10 -3.22 -1.71 1.64
N ILE A 11 -4.52 -1.53 1.37
CA ILE A 11 -5.60 -2.35 1.90
C ILE A 11 -5.56 -3.78 1.35
N VAL A 12 -5.86 -4.77 2.20
CA VAL A 12 -6.04 -6.17 1.77
C VAL A 12 -7.32 -6.31 0.96
N THR A 13 -7.37 -7.31 0.07
CA THR A 13 -8.60 -7.75 -0.60
C THR A 13 -9.23 -8.88 0.19
N PRO A 14 -10.40 -8.70 0.82
CA PRO A 14 -11.13 -9.79 1.44
C PRO A 14 -11.62 -10.82 0.41
N PHE A 15 -11.56 -12.09 0.80
CA PHE A 15 -12.12 -13.20 0.03
C PHE A 15 -13.10 -14.01 0.89
N ASP A 16 -14.15 -14.51 0.25
CA ASP A 16 -15.09 -15.44 0.87
C ASP A 16 -14.51 -16.88 0.96
N SER A 17 -15.30 -17.82 1.49
CA SER A 17 -14.91 -19.23 1.60
C SER A 17 -14.68 -19.93 0.25
N ASP A 18 -15.24 -19.40 -0.83
CA ASP A 18 -15.05 -19.88 -2.22
C ASP A 18 -13.90 -19.17 -2.93
N GLN A 19 -13.12 -18.35 -2.21
CA GLN A 19 -12.01 -17.55 -2.73
C GLN A 19 -12.46 -16.49 -3.77
N ARG A 20 -13.73 -16.04 -3.71
CA ARG A 20 -14.22 -14.90 -4.48
C ARG A 20 -14.00 -13.62 -3.68
N VAL A 21 -13.87 -12.50 -4.39
CA VAL A 21 -13.79 -11.18 -3.75
C VAL A 21 -15.07 -10.93 -2.93
N ASP A 22 -14.88 -10.65 -1.64
CA ASP A 22 -15.97 -10.24 -0.73
C ASP A 22 -16.07 -8.70 -0.70
N GLY A 23 -16.92 -8.16 -1.56
CA GLY A 23 -17.10 -6.72 -1.68
C GLY A 23 -17.69 -6.06 -0.42
N ASP A 24 -18.58 -6.73 0.28
CA ASP A 24 -19.20 -6.19 1.50
C ASP A 24 -18.17 -6.10 2.63
N ALA A 25 -17.36 -7.14 2.83
CA ALA A 25 -16.25 -7.12 3.78
C ALA A 25 -15.19 -6.07 3.41
N PHE A 26 -14.91 -5.88 2.11
CA PHE A 26 -13.99 -4.85 1.63
C PHE A 26 -14.48 -3.44 2.00
N VAL A 27 -15.74 -3.13 1.73
CA VAL A 27 -16.34 -1.82 2.06
C VAL A 27 -16.35 -1.60 3.58
N ALA A 28 -16.77 -2.60 4.36
CA ALA A 28 -16.77 -2.51 5.82
C ALA A 28 -15.37 -2.25 6.37
N LEU A 29 -14.35 -2.96 5.85
CA LEU A 29 -12.95 -2.74 6.23
C LEU A 29 -12.47 -1.33 5.86
N MET A 30 -12.78 -0.84 4.66
CA MET A 30 -12.39 0.49 4.20
C MET A 30 -12.96 1.59 5.12
N HIS A 31 -14.25 1.50 5.51
CA HIS A 31 -14.87 2.41 6.45
C HIS A 31 -14.27 2.31 7.86
N HIS A 32 -13.98 1.09 8.34
CA HIS A 32 -13.30 0.89 9.60
C HIS A 32 -11.92 1.57 9.63
N LEU A 33 -11.11 1.37 8.61
CA LEU A 33 -9.77 1.93 8.52
C LEU A 33 -9.78 3.46 8.39
N ALA A 34 -10.74 4.04 7.65
CA ALA A 34 -10.91 5.49 7.57
C ALA A 34 -11.26 6.09 8.94
N ALA A 35 -12.12 5.44 9.72
CA ALA A 35 -12.44 5.85 11.09
C ALA A 35 -11.26 5.68 12.06
N ASN A 36 -10.24 4.90 11.67
CA ASN A 36 -9.06 4.58 12.45
C ASN A 36 -7.76 5.09 11.80
N GLY A 37 -7.77 6.27 11.21
CA GLY A 37 -6.58 7.03 10.86
C GLY A 37 -6.04 6.81 9.43
N SER A 38 -6.76 6.11 8.55
CA SER A 38 -6.39 6.07 7.13
C SER A 38 -6.96 7.28 6.38
N ASP A 39 -6.11 8.07 5.74
CA ASP A 39 -6.51 9.19 4.88
C ASP A 39 -6.92 8.73 3.47
N GLY A 40 -6.54 7.52 3.11
CA GLY A 40 -6.85 6.94 1.80
C GLY A 40 -6.38 5.51 1.68
N PHE A 41 -6.70 4.90 0.53
CA PHE A 41 -6.49 3.48 0.30
C PHE A 41 -5.79 3.22 -1.03
N VAL A 42 -4.74 2.41 -0.99
CA VAL A 42 -4.19 1.81 -2.20
C VAL A 42 -4.92 0.49 -2.44
N VAL A 43 -5.78 0.50 -3.45
CA VAL A 43 -6.58 -0.66 -3.87
C VAL A 43 -5.82 -1.44 -4.93
N CYS A 44 -5.87 -2.76 -4.87
CA CYS A 44 -5.15 -3.65 -5.79
C CYS A 44 -3.63 -3.38 -5.84
N GLY A 45 -3.03 -3.08 -4.67
CA GLY A 45 -1.59 -3.11 -4.49
C GLY A 45 -1.08 -4.53 -4.21
N THR A 46 0.20 -4.67 -3.83
CA THR A 46 0.79 -5.97 -3.47
C THR A 46 0.06 -6.63 -2.29
N THR A 47 -0.27 -5.84 -1.26
CA THR A 47 -1.00 -6.32 -0.08
C THR A 47 -2.45 -6.68 -0.41
N GLY A 48 -3.05 -6.01 -1.41
CA GLY A 48 -4.36 -6.35 -1.97
C GLY A 48 -4.34 -7.51 -2.96
N GLU A 49 -3.22 -8.26 -3.04
CA GLU A 49 -3.07 -9.47 -3.84
C GLU A 49 -3.36 -9.28 -5.35
N ALA A 50 -3.01 -8.10 -5.89
CA ALA A 50 -3.25 -7.78 -7.31
C ALA A 50 -2.74 -8.85 -8.30
N ALA A 51 -1.69 -9.60 -7.95
CA ALA A 51 -1.13 -10.64 -8.80
C ALA A 51 -2.04 -11.87 -9.00
N THR A 52 -3.05 -12.06 -8.14
CA THR A 52 -3.99 -13.19 -8.18
C THR A 52 -5.42 -12.79 -8.49
N LEU A 53 -5.65 -11.50 -8.74
CA LEU A 53 -6.93 -10.99 -9.23
C LEU A 53 -6.99 -11.09 -10.76
N SER A 54 -8.14 -11.46 -11.30
CA SER A 54 -8.42 -11.23 -12.71
C SER A 54 -8.58 -9.73 -12.99
N ASP A 55 -8.47 -9.30 -14.24
CA ASP A 55 -8.69 -7.89 -14.61
C ASP A 55 -10.10 -7.43 -14.23
N GLU A 56 -11.09 -8.30 -14.32
CA GLU A 56 -12.48 -8.02 -13.93
C GLU A 56 -12.59 -7.78 -12.40
N GLU A 57 -12.00 -8.64 -11.57
CA GLU A 57 -11.96 -8.47 -10.12
C GLU A 57 -11.17 -7.21 -9.73
N HIS A 58 -10.03 -6.98 -10.37
CA HIS A 58 -9.17 -5.82 -10.14
C HIS A 58 -9.91 -4.51 -10.39
N LEU A 59 -10.50 -4.36 -11.57
CA LEU A 59 -11.24 -3.17 -11.95
C LEU A 59 -12.53 -3.03 -11.14
N GLY A 60 -13.21 -4.14 -10.85
CA GLY A 60 -14.41 -4.16 -10.01
C GLY A 60 -14.13 -3.68 -8.58
N LEU A 61 -12.98 -4.03 -8.00
CA LEU A 61 -12.56 -3.52 -6.69
C LEU A 61 -12.25 -2.02 -6.70
N ILE A 62 -11.61 -1.51 -7.76
CA ILE A 62 -11.36 -0.07 -7.91
C ILE A 62 -12.69 0.67 -8.03
N GLU A 63 -13.61 0.20 -8.87
CA GLU A 63 -14.95 0.78 -9.04
C GLU A 63 -15.72 0.79 -7.72
N LEU A 64 -15.71 -0.32 -6.98
CA LEU A 64 -16.34 -0.46 -5.67
C LEU A 64 -15.75 0.54 -4.68
N ALA A 65 -14.43 0.65 -4.59
CA ALA A 65 -13.75 1.56 -3.69
C ALA A 65 -14.08 3.03 -3.99
N VAL A 66 -14.11 3.41 -5.26
CA VAL A 66 -14.48 4.78 -5.68
C VAL A 66 -15.94 5.09 -5.34
N ARG A 67 -16.86 4.16 -5.57
CA ARG A 67 -18.29 4.34 -5.30
C ARG A 67 -18.60 4.42 -3.80
N GLU A 68 -17.99 3.54 -3.01
CA GLU A 68 -18.29 3.37 -1.58
C GLU A 68 -17.24 4.05 -0.68
N ARG A 69 -16.44 4.97 -1.23
CA ARG A 69 -15.35 5.63 -0.47
C ARG A 69 -15.88 6.33 0.77
N PRO A 70 -15.20 6.20 1.91
CA PRO A 70 -15.46 7.02 3.07
C PRO A 70 -15.25 8.52 2.77
N ALA A 71 -16.05 9.38 3.40
CA ALA A 71 -15.94 10.82 3.18
C ALA A 71 -14.52 11.34 3.48
N GLY A 72 -13.92 12.03 2.51
CA GLY A 72 -12.58 12.58 2.62
C GLY A 72 -11.42 11.60 2.31
N ALA A 73 -11.70 10.31 2.12
CA ALA A 73 -10.66 9.34 1.80
C ALA A 73 -10.27 9.40 0.31
N SER A 74 -8.97 9.29 0.03
CA SER A 74 -8.44 9.17 -1.33
C SER A 74 -8.39 7.71 -1.78
N ILE A 75 -8.72 7.45 -3.04
CA ILE A 75 -8.61 6.12 -3.65
C ILE A 75 -7.46 6.12 -4.67
N ILE A 76 -6.43 5.34 -4.38
CA ILE A 76 -5.25 5.17 -5.22
C ILE A 76 -5.32 3.79 -5.86
N ALA A 77 -5.44 3.72 -7.18
CA ALA A 77 -5.53 2.45 -7.89
C ALA A 77 -4.14 1.87 -8.20
N GLY A 78 -3.90 0.61 -7.84
CA GLY A 78 -2.74 -0.13 -8.30
C GLY A 78 -2.88 -0.46 -9.79
N VAL A 79 -1.98 0.05 -10.64
CA VAL A 79 -2.06 -0.11 -12.10
C VAL A 79 -0.76 -0.65 -12.72
N GLY A 80 0.26 -0.92 -11.89
CA GLY A 80 1.56 -1.37 -12.37
C GLY A 80 1.54 -2.79 -12.91
N SER A 81 2.23 -3.01 -14.02
CA SER A 81 2.43 -4.33 -14.64
C SER A 81 3.82 -4.41 -15.27
N ASN A 82 4.33 -5.63 -15.42
CA ASN A 82 5.54 -5.88 -16.18
C ASN A 82 5.32 -5.97 -17.72
N ASP A 83 4.08 -5.93 -18.17
CA ASP A 83 3.69 -5.67 -19.57
C ASP A 83 3.21 -4.22 -19.68
N THR A 84 3.90 -3.41 -20.47
CA THR A 84 3.55 -1.99 -20.68
C THR A 84 2.14 -1.81 -21.22
N ARG A 85 1.68 -2.69 -22.12
CA ARG A 85 0.32 -2.58 -22.69
C ARG A 85 -0.75 -2.82 -21.62
N HIS A 86 -0.51 -3.79 -20.73
CA HIS A 86 -1.40 -4.07 -19.62
C HIS A 86 -1.42 -2.90 -18.60
N ALA A 87 -0.23 -2.36 -18.25
CA ALA A 87 -0.15 -1.18 -17.39
C ALA A 87 -0.90 0.03 -17.97
N VAL A 88 -0.77 0.28 -19.29
CA VAL A 88 -1.49 1.34 -20.01
C VAL A 88 -3.01 1.12 -19.96
N ALA A 89 -3.47 -0.13 -20.19
CA ALA A 89 -4.88 -0.46 -20.14
C ALA A 89 -5.48 -0.27 -18.73
N LEU A 90 -4.79 -0.76 -17.69
CA LEU A 90 -5.22 -0.57 -16.30
C LEU A 90 -5.23 0.92 -15.91
N THR A 91 -4.21 1.68 -16.33
CA THR A 91 -4.12 3.13 -16.11
C THR A 91 -5.34 3.85 -16.68
N ALA A 92 -5.66 3.65 -17.96
CA ALA A 92 -6.81 4.27 -18.61
C ALA A 92 -8.13 3.92 -17.90
N ARG A 93 -8.32 2.65 -17.56
CA ARG A 93 -9.54 2.19 -16.89
C ARG A 93 -9.68 2.74 -15.47
N ALA A 94 -8.60 2.79 -14.71
CA ALA A 94 -8.62 3.37 -13.36
C ALA A 94 -8.95 4.87 -13.36
N CYS A 95 -8.46 5.62 -14.37
CA CYS A 95 -8.84 7.02 -14.61
C CYS A 95 -10.34 7.15 -14.91
N GLU A 96 -10.86 6.34 -15.85
CA GLU A 96 -12.30 6.33 -16.20
C GLU A 96 -13.20 5.99 -15.00
N LEU A 97 -12.75 5.09 -14.11
CA LEU A 97 -13.47 4.71 -12.90
C LEU A 97 -13.43 5.78 -11.81
N GLY A 98 -12.57 6.81 -11.94
CA GLY A 98 -12.54 7.95 -11.04
C GLY A 98 -11.63 7.78 -9.81
N ALA A 99 -10.59 6.98 -9.91
CA ALA A 99 -9.52 6.96 -8.90
C ALA A 99 -8.90 8.35 -8.74
N ASP A 100 -8.45 8.72 -7.54
CA ASP A 100 -7.85 10.04 -7.28
C ASP A 100 -6.38 10.08 -7.72
N ALA A 101 -5.69 8.94 -7.64
CA ALA A 101 -4.32 8.76 -8.07
C ALA A 101 -4.06 7.29 -8.46
N LEU A 102 -2.89 7.04 -9.01
CA LEU A 102 -2.47 5.74 -9.52
C LEU A 102 -1.17 5.32 -8.83
N LEU A 103 -1.03 4.05 -8.44
CA LEU A 103 0.22 3.47 -7.98
C LEU A 103 0.78 2.51 -9.03
N SER A 104 1.94 2.84 -9.59
CA SER A 104 2.57 2.05 -10.65
C SER A 104 3.90 1.46 -10.19
N VAL A 105 3.92 0.15 -9.91
CA VAL A 105 5.14 -0.56 -9.54
C VAL A 105 6.09 -0.65 -10.73
N ASN A 106 7.40 -0.46 -10.46
CA ASN A 106 8.44 -0.70 -11.45
C ASN A 106 8.28 -2.10 -12.09
N PRO A 107 8.37 -2.23 -13.44
CA PRO A 107 8.23 -3.54 -14.09
C PRO A 107 9.10 -4.61 -13.45
N TYR A 108 8.45 -5.67 -12.99
CA TYR A 108 9.03 -6.76 -12.22
C TYR A 108 9.32 -7.98 -13.11
N TYR A 109 10.18 -8.90 -12.65
CA TYR A 109 10.51 -10.18 -13.26
C TYR A 109 11.36 -10.04 -14.54
N ASN A 110 10.92 -9.32 -15.58
CA ASN A 110 11.65 -9.12 -16.85
C ASN A 110 12.82 -8.13 -16.76
N ARG A 111 12.95 -7.39 -15.64
CA ARG A 111 14.09 -6.55 -15.25
C ARG A 111 14.57 -5.62 -16.39
N PRO A 112 13.75 -4.70 -16.88
CA PRO A 112 14.13 -3.78 -17.91
C PRO A 112 15.33 -2.91 -17.48
N ASN A 113 16.16 -2.53 -18.42
CA ASN A 113 17.20 -1.54 -18.16
C ASN A 113 16.58 -0.12 -18.06
N ARG A 114 17.39 0.88 -17.64
CA ARG A 114 16.93 2.28 -17.46
C ARG A 114 16.12 2.79 -18.66
N ARG A 115 16.61 2.60 -19.89
CA ARG A 115 15.89 3.04 -21.10
C ARG A 115 14.53 2.40 -21.27
N GLY A 116 14.42 1.12 -20.90
CA GLY A 116 13.16 0.37 -20.90
C GLY A 116 12.19 0.89 -19.85
N ILE A 117 12.66 1.21 -18.63
CA ILE A 117 11.85 1.81 -17.57
C ILE A 117 11.31 3.17 -18.01
N VAL A 118 12.17 4.05 -18.55
CA VAL A 118 11.75 5.37 -19.04
C VAL A 118 10.74 5.24 -20.19
N ALA A 119 10.97 4.31 -21.13
CA ALA A 119 10.04 4.07 -22.23
C ALA A 119 8.68 3.55 -21.72
N HIS A 120 8.69 2.63 -20.74
CA HIS A 120 7.48 2.12 -20.10
C HIS A 120 6.64 3.26 -19.50
N TYR A 121 7.23 4.10 -18.65
CA TYR A 121 6.49 5.19 -18.02
C TYR A 121 6.06 6.27 -19.01
N ARG A 122 6.78 6.51 -20.09
CA ARG A 122 6.32 7.40 -21.18
C ARG A 122 5.02 6.92 -21.84
N GLU A 123 4.81 5.62 -21.92
CA GLU A 123 3.53 5.08 -22.44
C GLU A 123 2.44 5.12 -21.36
N VAL A 124 2.76 4.83 -20.11
CA VAL A 124 1.80 4.85 -19.00
C VAL A 124 1.23 6.26 -18.79
N VAL A 125 2.08 7.30 -18.77
CA VAL A 125 1.62 8.69 -18.56
C VAL A 125 0.69 9.19 -19.67
N ARG A 126 0.80 8.69 -20.91
CA ARG A 126 -0.10 9.07 -22.00
C ARG A 126 -1.55 8.59 -21.79
N ALA A 127 -1.73 7.57 -20.97
CA ALA A 127 -3.03 7.02 -20.65
C ALA A 127 -3.61 7.60 -19.34
N ALA A 128 -2.84 8.42 -18.62
CA ALA A 128 -3.24 8.99 -17.34
C ALA A 128 -3.77 10.41 -17.50
N ASP A 129 -4.76 10.76 -16.70
CA ASP A 129 -5.21 12.13 -16.44
C ASP A 129 -5.17 12.45 -14.93
N ARG A 130 -4.47 11.62 -14.15
CA ARG A 130 -4.37 11.63 -12.69
C ARG A 130 -2.91 11.53 -12.25
N PRO A 131 -2.59 11.97 -11.01
CA PRO A 131 -1.28 11.75 -10.42
C PRO A 131 -0.88 10.28 -10.41
N ILE A 132 0.36 9.99 -10.79
CA ILE A 132 0.98 8.68 -10.71
C ILE A 132 2.03 8.71 -9.61
N LEU A 133 1.91 7.78 -8.66
CA LEU A 133 2.92 7.46 -7.69
C LEU A 133 3.74 6.27 -8.22
N LEU A 134 5.02 6.47 -8.46
CA LEU A 134 5.94 5.38 -8.77
C LEU A 134 6.07 4.46 -7.56
N TYR A 135 6.27 3.16 -7.78
CA TYR A 135 6.55 2.25 -6.67
C TYR A 135 7.88 1.55 -6.87
N ASN A 136 8.85 1.92 -6.04
CA ASN A 136 10.20 1.35 -6.03
C ASN A 136 10.35 0.32 -4.93
N ILE A 137 10.45 -0.97 -5.31
CA ILE A 137 10.62 -2.10 -4.39
C ILE A 137 11.53 -3.18 -5.01
N PRO A 138 12.85 -2.96 -5.04
CA PRO A 138 13.79 -3.84 -5.72
C PRO A 138 13.81 -5.28 -5.18
N GLN A 139 13.48 -5.49 -3.91
CA GLN A 139 13.38 -6.82 -3.29
C GLN A 139 12.31 -7.70 -3.97
N ARG A 140 11.27 -7.10 -4.58
CA ARG A 140 10.20 -7.80 -5.30
C ARG A 140 10.34 -7.72 -6.80
N THR A 141 10.74 -6.55 -7.32
CA THR A 141 10.83 -6.34 -8.77
C THR A 141 12.11 -6.91 -9.39
N GLY A 142 13.17 -7.08 -8.58
CA GLY A 142 14.49 -7.48 -9.05
C GLY A 142 15.24 -6.36 -9.77
N SER A 143 14.71 -5.14 -9.81
CA SER A 143 15.36 -3.95 -10.37
C SER A 143 15.02 -2.72 -9.54
N ASP A 144 15.99 -1.83 -9.38
CA ASP A 144 15.87 -0.58 -8.62
C ASP A 144 15.61 0.62 -9.55
N MET A 145 14.91 1.61 -9.03
CA MET A 145 14.86 2.96 -9.57
C MET A 145 15.65 3.89 -8.63
N PRO A 146 16.96 4.09 -8.89
CA PRO A 146 17.76 4.98 -8.09
C PRO A 146 17.27 6.42 -8.20
N ASN A 147 17.64 7.28 -7.24
CA ASN A 147 17.10 8.63 -7.13
C ASN A 147 17.30 9.51 -8.37
N ASP A 148 18.40 9.31 -9.11
CA ASP A 148 18.65 10.01 -10.38
C ASP A 148 17.69 9.55 -11.50
N LEU A 149 17.26 8.29 -11.50
CA LEU A 149 16.20 7.80 -12.39
C LEU A 149 14.83 8.31 -11.96
N LEU A 150 14.54 8.32 -10.65
CA LEU A 150 13.30 8.90 -10.13
C LEU A 150 13.18 10.38 -10.51
N ALA A 151 14.26 11.17 -10.41
CA ALA A 151 14.30 12.57 -10.83
C ALA A 151 14.12 12.74 -12.36
N GLU A 152 14.64 11.81 -13.18
CA GLU A 152 14.36 11.79 -14.62
C GLU A 152 12.89 11.50 -14.92
N LEU A 153 12.29 10.53 -14.22
CA LEU A 153 10.88 10.16 -14.39
C LEU A 153 9.93 11.27 -13.91
N ALA A 154 10.31 12.02 -12.88
CA ALA A 154 9.55 13.18 -12.37
C ALA A 154 9.36 14.30 -13.42
N GLN A 155 10.11 14.27 -14.51
CA GLN A 155 9.93 15.23 -15.61
C GLN A 155 8.80 14.82 -16.58
N LEU A 156 8.23 13.63 -16.43
CA LEU A 156 7.08 13.18 -17.22
C LEU A 156 5.78 13.70 -16.61
N ASP A 157 4.83 14.04 -17.47
CA ASP A 157 3.51 14.50 -17.05
C ASP A 157 2.86 13.47 -16.09
N HIS A 158 2.13 13.97 -15.10
CA HIS A 158 1.42 13.15 -14.09
C HIS A 158 2.28 12.34 -13.12
N ILE A 159 3.59 12.22 -13.29
CA ILE A 159 4.44 11.59 -12.28
C ILE A 159 4.70 12.59 -11.16
N GLU A 160 4.06 12.37 -10.01
CA GLU A 160 4.01 13.36 -8.94
C GLU A 160 4.48 12.82 -7.58
N GLY A 161 4.70 11.50 -7.46
CA GLY A 161 5.20 10.94 -6.21
C GLY A 161 5.87 9.58 -6.37
N VAL A 162 6.43 9.11 -5.27
CA VAL A 162 7.04 7.79 -5.16
C VAL A 162 6.71 7.13 -3.82
N LYS A 163 6.23 5.89 -3.86
CA LYS A 163 6.29 4.95 -2.75
C LYS A 163 7.67 4.33 -2.75
N GLN A 164 8.54 4.78 -1.82
CA GLN A 164 9.91 4.29 -1.70
C GLN A 164 10.01 3.16 -0.68
N ALA A 165 10.22 1.93 -1.16
CA ALA A 165 10.43 0.75 -0.34
C ALA A 165 11.86 0.17 -0.44
N ASN A 166 12.78 0.95 -1.02
CA ASN A 166 14.22 0.72 -0.91
C ASN A 166 14.79 1.65 0.14
N ASN A 167 15.01 1.15 1.36
CA ASN A 167 15.49 1.94 2.49
C ASN A 167 16.89 2.52 2.27
N ASP A 168 17.70 1.93 1.36
CA ASP A 168 19.03 2.41 1.01
C ASP A 168 18.98 3.67 0.11
N ASN A 169 17.88 3.85 -0.63
CA ASN A 169 17.65 5.00 -1.52
C ASN A 169 16.71 6.06 -0.93
N LEU A 170 16.45 5.98 0.38
CA LEU A 170 15.49 6.87 1.04
C LEU A 170 16.04 8.30 1.11
N ALA A 171 15.53 9.16 0.24
CA ALA A 171 15.86 10.59 0.15
C ALA A 171 14.68 11.34 -0.48
N LEU A 172 14.60 12.66 -0.27
CA LEU A 172 13.73 13.51 -1.07
C LEU A 172 14.23 13.54 -2.52
N VAL A 173 13.29 13.54 -3.46
CA VAL A 173 13.55 13.62 -4.90
C VAL A 173 12.82 14.83 -5.42
N ASP A 174 13.52 15.73 -6.10
CA ASP A 174 12.94 16.95 -6.67
C ASP A 174 11.79 16.61 -7.62
N GLY A 175 10.64 17.25 -7.39
CA GLY A 175 9.43 17.07 -8.18
C GLY A 175 8.57 15.85 -7.76
N LEU A 176 8.94 15.12 -6.71
CA LEU A 176 8.15 13.99 -6.21
C LEU A 176 7.78 14.13 -4.73
N ASP A 177 6.53 13.86 -4.42
CA ASP A 177 6.09 13.56 -3.08
C ASP A 177 6.62 12.17 -2.68
N VAL A 178 7.46 12.11 -1.63
CA VAL A 178 8.06 10.84 -1.17
C VAL A 178 7.21 10.25 -0.06
N TYR A 179 6.70 9.05 -0.27
CA TYR A 179 5.97 8.24 0.70
C TYR A 179 6.84 7.06 1.16
N ALA A 180 6.85 6.79 2.47
CA ALA A 180 7.41 5.56 3.01
C ALA A 180 6.70 4.34 2.40
N GLY A 181 7.47 3.39 1.87
CA GLY A 181 6.94 2.14 1.33
C GLY A 181 6.95 0.99 2.34
N ASN A 182 7.66 1.17 3.46
CA ASN A 182 7.76 0.24 4.59
C ASN A 182 7.36 0.96 5.87
N ASP A 183 6.70 0.24 6.79
CA ASP A 183 6.17 0.80 8.04
C ASP A 183 7.28 1.36 8.94
N ASP A 184 8.42 0.67 9.03
CA ASP A 184 9.58 0.97 9.86
C ASP A 184 10.37 2.23 9.49
N VAL A 185 10.06 2.87 8.37
CA VAL A 185 10.72 4.10 7.92
C VAL A 185 9.79 5.31 7.84
N LEU A 186 8.55 5.20 8.31
CA LEU A 186 7.60 6.32 8.28
C LEU A 186 8.13 7.54 9.02
N ALA A 187 8.64 7.36 10.24
CA ALA A 187 9.21 8.46 11.03
C ALA A 187 10.34 9.17 10.28
N ARG A 188 11.26 8.39 9.70
CA ARG A 188 12.38 8.92 8.92
C ARG A 188 11.92 9.72 7.70
N VAL A 189 10.91 9.23 6.97
CA VAL A 189 10.35 9.93 5.80
C VAL A 189 9.72 11.26 6.22
N LEU A 190 8.94 11.27 7.30
CA LEU A 190 8.32 12.49 7.84
C LEU A 190 9.38 13.49 8.33
N ASP A 191 10.44 13.04 9.01
CA ASP A 191 11.55 13.89 9.48
C ASP A 191 12.35 14.53 8.33
N MET A 192 12.42 13.85 7.17
CA MET A 192 13.02 14.39 5.96
C MET A 192 12.13 15.42 5.25
N GLY A 193 10.86 15.56 5.64
CA GLY A 193 9.87 16.37 4.95
C GLY A 193 9.13 15.65 3.82
N GLY A 194 9.11 14.32 3.82
CA GLY A 194 8.29 13.52 2.91
C GLY A 194 6.80 13.63 3.20
N ALA A 195 5.98 13.17 2.27
CA ALA A 195 4.53 13.37 2.28
C ALA A 195 3.78 12.46 3.26
N GLY A 196 4.37 11.33 3.65
CA GLY A 196 3.73 10.34 4.52
C GLY A 196 4.16 8.92 4.22
N GLY A 197 3.23 7.96 4.28
CA GLY A 197 3.50 6.56 3.98
C GLY A 197 2.34 5.85 3.28
N ILE A 198 2.67 4.88 2.45
CA ILE A 198 1.74 3.91 1.86
C ILE A 198 2.03 2.58 2.54
N LEU A 199 1.26 2.25 3.58
CA LEU A 199 1.67 1.37 4.67
C LEU A 199 0.70 0.22 4.87
N THR A 200 1.09 -0.75 5.71
CA THR A 200 0.29 -1.93 6.02
C THR A 200 -0.08 -2.02 7.49
N ALA A 201 0.79 -1.60 8.41
CA ALA A 201 0.49 -1.59 9.83
C ALA A 201 -0.64 -0.61 10.21
N SER A 202 -0.97 0.32 9.32
CA SER A 202 -2.15 1.19 9.42
C SER A 202 -3.49 0.42 9.46
N HIS A 203 -3.52 -0.88 9.14
CA HIS A 203 -4.66 -1.75 9.42
C HIS A 203 -4.93 -1.92 10.92
N PHE A 204 -3.97 -1.64 11.78
CA PHE A 204 -4.03 -1.88 13.23
C PHE A 204 -3.74 -0.64 14.06
N VAL A 205 -2.75 0.17 13.66
CA VAL A 205 -2.21 1.30 14.44
C VAL A 205 -2.26 2.62 13.65
N GLY A 206 -3.32 2.79 12.85
CA GLY A 206 -3.55 4.02 12.08
C GLY A 206 -3.59 5.28 12.95
N PRO A 207 -4.26 5.29 14.12
CA PRO A 207 -4.27 6.45 15.02
C PRO A 207 -2.87 6.84 15.49
N GLU A 208 -2.01 5.88 15.87
CA GLU A 208 -0.63 6.13 16.28
C GLU A 208 0.19 6.67 15.11
N MET A 209 0.01 6.13 13.92
CA MET A 209 0.66 6.64 12.70
C MET A 209 0.21 8.07 12.38
N GLN A 210 -1.06 8.43 12.56
CA GLN A 210 -1.54 9.81 12.43
C GLN A 210 -0.92 10.75 13.47
N ARG A 211 -0.70 10.25 14.69
CA ARG A 211 0.03 11.01 15.70
C ARG A 211 1.49 11.24 15.31
N MET A 212 2.15 10.30 14.63
CA MET A 212 3.49 10.52 14.09
C MET A 212 3.51 11.68 13.07
N VAL A 213 2.43 11.91 12.33
CA VAL A 213 2.30 13.04 11.40
C VAL A 213 2.05 14.35 12.16
N SER A 214 1.09 14.37 13.09
CA SER A 214 0.60 15.57 13.77
C SER A 214 1.43 16.00 14.99
N GLU A 215 2.21 15.08 15.59
CA GLU A 215 2.99 15.29 16.82
C GLU A 215 4.49 15.03 16.57
N PRO A 216 5.22 15.89 15.82
CA PRO A 216 6.61 15.65 15.45
C PRO A 216 7.55 15.45 16.66
N ASP A 217 7.27 16.11 17.79
CA ASP A 217 8.06 15.96 19.03
C ASP A 217 7.90 14.56 19.69
N GLN A 218 6.80 13.84 19.41
CA GLN A 218 6.53 12.51 19.92
C GLN A 218 6.86 11.40 18.90
N ARG A 219 7.12 11.77 17.66
CA ARG A 219 7.28 10.85 16.53
C ARG A 219 8.24 9.71 16.80
N ALA A 220 9.45 10.04 17.27
CA ALA A 220 10.47 9.04 17.56
C ALA A 220 10.06 8.06 18.67
N ALA A 221 9.34 8.53 19.69
CA ALA A 221 8.85 7.68 20.77
C ALA A 221 7.70 6.77 20.30
N ILE A 222 6.80 7.28 19.47
CA ILE A 222 5.70 6.50 18.89
C ILE A 222 6.30 5.43 17.96
N ASP A 223 7.20 5.81 17.05
CA ASP A 223 7.89 4.89 16.14
C ASP A 223 8.58 3.75 16.88
N ALA A 224 9.39 4.09 17.90
CA ALA A 224 10.08 3.09 18.72
C ALA A 224 9.10 2.13 19.41
N GLY A 225 7.93 2.62 19.81
CA GLY A 225 6.87 1.82 20.42
C GLY A 225 6.17 0.86 19.45
N LEU A 226 6.25 1.08 18.13
CA LEU A 226 5.57 0.27 17.11
C LEU A 226 6.48 -0.77 16.44
N GLN A 227 7.80 -0.72 16.66
CA GLN A 227 8.77 -1.57 15.95
C GLN A 227 8.55 -3.07 16.15
N ASP A 228 8.08 -3.50 17.32
CA ASP A 228 7.78 -4.90 17.59
C ASP A 228 6.54 -5.38 16.79
N LEU A 229 5.53 -4.53 16.60
CA LEU A 229 4.40 -4.83 15.73
C LEU A 229 4.83 -4.92 14.27
N PHE A 230 5.65 -3.97 13.79
CA PHE A 230 6.16 -4.00 12.42
C PHE A 230 6.96 -5.29 12.16
N GLY A 231 7.81 -5.69 13.13
CA GLY A 231 8.55 -6.95 13.08
C GLY A 231 7.62 -8.19 13.04
N ALA A 232 6.59 -8.19 13.88
CA ALA A 232 5.62 -9.29 13.94
C ALA A 232 4.82 -9.43 12.62
N LEU A 233 4.43 -8.31 11.99
CA LEU A 233 3.77 -8.35 10.68
C LEU A 233 4.70 -8.83 9.56
N GLY A 234 6.01 -8.66 9.74
CA GLY A 234 7.05 -9.09 8.79
C GLY A 234 7.47 -10.56 8.87
N VAL A 235 6.88 -11.39 9.75
CA VAL A 235 7.27 -12.82 9.88
C VAL A 235 6.89 -13.66 8.67
N GLY A 236 6.02 -13.13 7.80
CA GLY A 236 5.62 -13.76 6.55
C GLY A 236 5.19 -12.74 5.50
N PRO A 237 4.63 -13.18 4.37
CA PRO A 237 4.05 -12.29 3.38
C PRO A 237 2.98 -11.38 4.00
N LEU A 238 3.08 -10.05 3.80
CA LEU A 238 2.20 -9.07 4.47
C LEU A 238 0.70 -9.34 4.26
N ALA A 239 0.26 -9.77 3.06
CA ALA A 239 -1.15 -10.10 2.85
C ALA A 239 -1.62 -11.21 3.79
N MET A 240 -0.77 -12.20 4.07
CA MET A 240 -1.05 -13.32 4.97
C MET A 240 -1.14 -12.84 6.43
N THR A 241 -0.13 -12.14 6.92
CA THR A 241 -0.06 -11.71 8.33
C THR A 241 -1.08 -10.64 8.67
N ILE A 242 -1.37 -9.71 7.75
CA ILE A 242 -2.41 -8.70 7.92
C ILE A 242 -3.80 -9.37 7.99
N LYS A 243 -4.10 -10.31 7.09
CA LYS A 243 -5.38 -11.05 7.13
C LYS A 243 -5.52 -11.85 8.41
N ALA A 244 -4.46 -12.52 8.86
CA ALA A 244 -4.45 -13.23 10.14
C ALA A 244 -4.76 -12.28 11.31
N GLY A 245 -4.09 -11.13 11.37
CA GLY A 245 -4.34 -10.12 12.41
C GLY A 245 -5.75 -9.55 12.38
N LEU A 246 -6.27 -9.22 11.20
CA LEU A 246 -7.64 -8.75 11.03
C LEU A 246 -8.67 -9.81 11.45
N GLY A 247 -8.42 -11.08 11.11
CA GLY A 247 -9.25 -12.20 11.56
C GLY A 247 -9.29 -12.33 13.08
N LEU A 248 -8.15 -12.14 13.78
CA LEU A 248 -8.09 -12.11 15.25
C LEU A 248 -8.91 -10.97 15.85
N LEU A 249 -9.05 -9.85 15.13
CA LEU A 249 -9.86 -8.69 15.53
C LEU A 249 -11.34 -8.81 15.12
N GLY A 250 -11.73 -9.93 14.50
CA GLY A 250 -13.12 -10.20 14.10
C GLY A 250 -13.53 -9.60 12.75
N HIS A 251 -12.57 -9.14 11.92
CA HIS A 251 -12.87 -8.71 10.58
C HIS A 251 -12.87 -9.90 9.59
N PRO A 252 -13.96 -10.12 8.82
CA PRO A 252 -14.11 -11.28 7.93
C PRO A 252 -13.37 -11.07 6.60
N VAL A 253 -12.04 -11.08 6.61
CA VAL A 253 -11.22 -10.84 5.41
C VAL A 253 -10.77 -12.10 4.67
N GLY A 254 -11.11 -13.28 5.22
CA GLY A 254 -10.71 -14.57 4.66
C GLY A 254 -9.22 -14.83 4.67
N ILE A 255 -8.79 -15.81 3.89
CA ILE A 255 -7.38 -16.19 3.72
C ILE A 255 -6.85 -15.72 2.37
N PRO A 256 -5.52 -15.60 2.17
CA PRO A 256 -4.98 -15.23 0.87
C PRO A 256 -5.18 -16.32 -0.18
N ARG A 257 -5.12 -15.93 -1.47
CA ARG A 257 -5.12 -16.85 -2.60
C ARG A 257 -3.72 -17.45 -2.84
N LEU A 258 -3.69 -18.70 -3.29
CA LEU A 258 -2.43 -19.29 -3.74
C LEU A 258 -1.74 -18.40 -4.81
N PRO A 259 -0.40 -18.28 -4.79
CA PRO A 259 0.57 -19.10 -4.04
C PRO A 259 0.79 -18.67 -2.58
N LEU A 260 0.15 -17.60 -2.10
CA LEU A 260 0.13 -17.31 -0.68
C LEU A 260 -0.80 -18.30 0.04
N VAL A 261 -0.47 -18.62 1.28
CA VAL A 261 -1.24 -19.54 2.12
C VAL A 261 -1.71 -18.84 3.40
N GLU A 262 -2.62 -19.46 4.11
CA GLU A 262 -2.98 -19.03 5.45
C GLU A 262 -1.75 -19.04 6.39
N ALA A 263 -1.68 -18.11 7.33
CA ALA A 263 -0.64 -18.08 8.33
C ALA A 263 -0.69 -19.35 9.21
N SER A 264 0.46 -19.93 9.51
CA SER A 264 0.58 -21.05 10.45
C SER A 264 0.20 -20.63 11.87
N GLU A 265 -0.06 -21.61 12.75
CA GLU A 265 -0.36 -21.35 14.16
C GLU A 265 0.76 -20.52 14.84
N ASP A 266 2.02 -20.83 14.54
CA ASP A 266 3.17 -20.10 15.09
C ASP A 266 3.22 -18.64 14.60
N GLU A 267 2.95 -18.39 13.32
CA GLU A 267 2.90 -17.05 12.74
C GLU A 267 1.71 -16.26 13.29
N ILE A 268 0.54 -16.90 13.44
CA ILE A 268 -0.64 -16.30 14.06
C ILE A 268 -0.33 -15.90 15.50
N GLU A 269 0.37 -16.74 16.27
CA GLU A 269 0.70 -16.46 17.66
C GLU A 269 1.67 -15.28 17.80
N VAL A 270 2.64 -15.15 16.89
CA VAL A 270 3.52 -13.97 16.85
C VAL A 270 2.72 -12.68 16.62
N VAL A 271 1.80 -12.68 15.64
CA VAL A 271 0.92 -11.53 15.36
C VAL A 271 -0.02 -11.26 16.53
N ARG A 272 -0.65 -12.29 17.12
CA ARG A 272 -1.52 -12.18 18.28
C ARG A 272 -0.79 -11.52 19.46
N GLY A 273 0.41 -12.00 19.77
CA GLY A 273 1.23 -11.47 20.86
C GLY A 273 1.57 -10.00 20.68
N ALA A 274 1.86 -9.57 19.44
CA ALA A 274 2.10 -8.16 19.13
C ALA A 274 0.82 -7.33 19.31
N LEU A 275 -0.30 -7.74 18.72
CA LEU A 275 -1.60 -7.05 18.86
C LEU A 275 -2.02 -6.91 20.33
N ALA A 276 -1.81 -7.94 21.14
CA ALA A 276 -2.12 -7.91 22.57
C ALA A 276 -1.24 -6.90 23.33
N ARG A 277 0.06 -6.84 23.05
CA ARG A 277 0.97 -5.83 23.67
C ARG A 277 0.55 -4.40 23.34
N HIS A 278 -0.04 -4.18 22.19
CA HIS A 278 -0.57 -2.88 21.78
C HIS A 278 -2.03 -2.63 22.25
N GLY A 279 -2.59 -3.53 23.07
CA GLY A 279 -3.93 -3.37 23.63
C GLY A 279 -5.07 -3.52 22.60
N LEU A 280 -4.77 -4.07 21.43
CA LEU A 280 -5.73 -4.30 20.35
C LEU A 280 -6.51 -5.59 20.53
N LEU A 281 -5.98 -6.54 21.31
CA LEU A 281 -6.64 -7.78 21.73
C LEU A 281 -6.65 -7.86 23.25
N GLU A 282 -7.73 -8.40 23.82
CA GLU A 282 -7.73 -8.79 25.23
C GLU A 282 -6.66 -9.87 25.45
N THR A 283 -5.78 -9.66 26.43
CA THR A 283 -4.85 -10.70 26.85
C THR A 283 -5.67 -11.87 27.37
N ALA A 284 -5.52 -13.05 26.77
CA ALA A 284 -6.09 -14.27 27.35
C ALA A 284 -5.62 -14.34 28.81
N GLN A 285 -6.58 -14.27 29.74
CA GLN A 285 -6.27 -14.49 31.16
C GLN A 285 -5.77 -15.92 31.27
N ALA A 286 -4.50 -16.07 31.69
CA ALA A 286 -3.85 -17.36 31.92
C ALA A 286 -4.49 -18.11 33.08
#